data_08b598691481279f89d7c67aa9833201
#
_entry.id   08b598691481279f89d7c67aa9833201
#
_cell.length_a   1.000
_cell.length_b   1.000
_cell.length_c   1.000
_cell.angle_alpha   90.00
_cell.angle_beta   90.00
_cell.angle_gamma   90.00
#
_symmetry.space_group_name_H-M   'P 1'
#
loop_
_entity.id
_entity.type
_entity.pdbx_description
1 polymer ?
#
loop_
_entity_poly.entity_id
_entity_poly.type
_entity_poly.pdbx_seq_one_letter_code
_entity_poly.pdbx_strand_id
1 'polypeptide(L)'
;IIVGSTLLGIGAAVWGVMKANDAVDKANEVTNDAVDLADEYTDPHLSDNDRAALSLTTEQYLWEGAAMYQLVAAFDKGIVGTPTMFTEVDFYSDYGFAVAQNPQLPDHLDRYGWRVGQIDAPEPMSNDADAPSKVFSISDMDWAVLATVVAEAPQLLNVEQGELIYVSVSRDVFAEGNPVVARIYISGPRSSGYIEVGADGTVLRTS
;
A
#
# COMPACT_ATOMS: atom_id res chain seq x y z
N ILE A 1 -32.79 -28.74 27.83
CA ILE A 1 -32.66 -28.76 26.37
C ILE A 1 -32.07 -27.42 25.98
N ILE A 2 -30.75 -27.40 25.73
CA ILE A 2 -30.04 -26.28 25.21
C ILE A 2 -29.54 -26.69 23.83
N VAL A 3 -30.16 -26.17 22.78
CA VAL A 3 -29.66 -26.25 21.40
C VAL A 3 -29.97 -24.91 20.75
N GLY A 4 -28.95 -24.07 20.50
CA GLY A 4 -29.16 -22.84 19.74
C GLY A 4 -28.11 -21.77 19.95
N SER A 5 -26.81 -22.02 19.72
CA SER A 5 -25.81 -20.94 19.69
C SER A 5 -24.59 -21.18 18.78
N THR A 6 -24.63 -22.12 17.86
CA THR A 6 -23.44 -22.44 17.02
C THR A 6 -23.59 -22.07 15.55
N LEU A 7 -24.68 -21.46 15.11
CA LEU A 7 -24.91 -21.15 13.69
C LEU A 7 -24.60 -19.70 13.28
N LEU A 8 -24.40 -18.79 14.21
CA LEU A 8 -24.09 -17.39 13.90
C LEU A 8 -22.61 -17.11 13.63
N GLY A 9 -21.70 -17.95 14.12
CA GLY A 9 -20.26 -17.77 13.92
C GLY A 9 -19.77 -18.19 12.54
N ILE A 10 -20.42 -19.17 11.91
CA ILE A 10 -20.00 -19.67 10.58
C ILE A 10 -20.45 -18.73 9.47
N GLY A 11 -21.60 -18.07 9.63
CA GLY A 11 -22.13 -17.14 8.62
C GLY A 11 -21.27 -15.88 8.45
N ALA A 12 -20.72 -15.35 9.53
CA ALA A 12 -19.88 -14.14 9.47
C ALA A 12 -18.50 -14.43 8.86
N ALA A 13 -17.90 -15.58 9.17
CA ALA A 13 -16.62 -15.97 8.58
C ALA A 13 -16.74 -16.28 7.08
N VAL A 14 -17.81 -16.99 6.67
CA VAL A 14 -18.06 -17.28 5.26
C VAL A 14 -18.39 -16.01 4.47
N TRP A 15 -19.13 -15.07 5.07
CA TRP A 15 -19.45 -13.79 4.43
C TRP A 15 -18.22 -12.89 4.29
N GLY A 16 -17.32 -12.85 5.27
CA GLY A 16 -16.04 -12.14 5.20
C GLY A 16 -15.12 -12.71 4.12
N VAL A 17 -15.02 -14.05 3.99
CA VAL A 17 -14.22 -14.70 2.95
C VAL A 17 -14.82 -14.47 1.55
N MET A 18 -16.15 -14.47 1.40
CA MET A 18 -16.79 -14.14 0.11
C MET A 18 -16.54 -12.70 -0.30
N LYS A 19 -16.64 -11.73 0.62
CA LYS A 19 -16.32 -10.33 0.32
C LYS A 19 -14.84 -10.11 0.00
N ALA A 20 -13.94 -10.81 0.69
CA ALA A 20 -12.52 -10.75 0.40
C ALA A 20 -12.19 -11.29 -1.00
N ASN A 21 -12.82 -12.40 -1.39
CA ASN A 21 -12.66 -12.95 -2.74
C ASN A 21 -13.25 -12.03 -3.81
N ASP A 22 -14.45 -11.45 -3.58
CA ASP A 22 -15.04 -10.47 -4.50
C ASP A 22 -14.16 -9.21 -4.67
N ALA A 23 -13.50 -8.77 -3.60
CA ALA A 23 -12.57 -7.64 -3.65
C ALA A 23 -11.26 -7.99 -4.39
N VAL A 24 -10.74 -9.21 -4.21
CA VAL A 24 -9.58 -9.72 -4.95
C VAL A 24 -9.91 -9.89 -6.43
N ASP A 25 -11.08 -10.44 -6.76
CA ASP A 25 -11.53 -10.61 -8.14
C ASP A 25 -11.71 -9.23 -8.82
N LYS A 26 -12.26 -8.25 -8.11
CA LYS A 26 -12.43 -6.89 -8.61
C LYS A 26 -11.09 -6.16 -8.74
N ALA A 27 -10.14 -6.38 -7.83
CA ALA A 27 -8.77 -5.86 -7.94
C ALA A 27 -8.04 -6.47 -9.15
N ASN A 28 -8.21 -7.78 -9.39
CA ASN A 28 -7.66 -8.45 -10.56
C ASN A 28 -8.30 -7.97 -11.87
N GLU A 29 -9.61 -7.67 -11.88
CA GLU A 29 -10.32 -7.12 -13.03
C GLU A 29 -9.79 -5.73 -13.37
N VAL A 30 -9.63 -4.85 -12.37
CA VAL A 30 -9.03 -3.51 -12.54
C VAL A 30 -7.57 -3.61 -13.01
N THR A 31 -6.81 -4.60 -12.52
CA THR A 31 -5.43 -4.82 -12.96
C THR A 31 -5.36 -5.27 -14.42
N ASN A 32 -6.29 -6.12 -14.85
CA ASN A 32 -6.37 -6.56 -16.24
C ASN A 32 -6.80 -5.43 -17.18
N ASP A 33 -7.78 -4.61 -16.77
CA ASP A 33 -8.19 -3.43 -17.52
C ASP A 33 -7.06 -2.40 -17.64
N ALA A 34 -6.26 -2.22 -16.58
CA ALA A 34 -5.09 -1.34 -16.59
C ALA A 34 -3.96 -1.88 -17.50
N VAL A 35 -3.77 -3.19 -17.56
CA VAL A 35 -2.82 -3.84 -18.48
C VAL A 35 -3.29 -3.69 -19.92
N ASP A 36 -4.58 -3.89 -20.21
CA ASP A 36 -5.15 -3.74 -21.56
C ASP A 36 -5.07 -2.27 -22.03
N LEU A 37 -5.30 -1.28 -21.14
CA LEU A 37 -5.12 0.13 -21.44
C LEU A 37 -3.64 0.49 -21.69
N ALA A 38 -2.72 -0.12 -20.97
CA ALA A 38 -1.28 0.10 -21.18
C ALA A 38 -0.79 -0.48 -22.52
N ASP A 39 -1.37 -1.60 -22.96
CA ASP A 39 -1.07 -2.20 -24.27
C ASP A 39 -1.66 -1.38 -25.44
N GLU A 40 -2.75 -0.66 -25.24
CA GLU A 40 -3.36 0.20 -26.27
C GLU A 40 -2.58 1.53 -26.46
N TYR A 41 -1.82 1.97 -25.44
CA TYR A 41 -0.99 3.19 -25.53
C TYR A 41 0.43 2.84 -25.99
N THR A 42 0.58 2.55 -27.28
CA THR A 42 1.85 2.17 -27.92
C THR A 42 2.68 3.38 -28.37
N ASP A 43 3.03 4.31 -27.47
CA ASP A 43 4.11 5.24 -27.76
C ASP A 43 5.45 4.53 -27.51
N PRO A 44 6.25 4.26 -28.56
CA PRO A 44 7.52 3.55 -28.44
C PRO A 44 8.60 4.35 -27.68
N HIS A 45 8.33 5.62 -27.36
CA HIS A 45 9.27 6.49 -26.64
C HIS A 45 9.00 6.55 -25.13
N LEU A 46 7.88 6.00 -24.66
CA LEU A 46 7.60 5.91 -23.22
C LEU A 46 8.35 4.73 -22.63
N SER A 47 9.10 4.98 -21.56
CA SER A 47 9.69 3.90 -20.75
C SER A 47 8.58 3.06 -20.10
N ASP A 48 8.90 1.82 -19.69
CA ASP A 48 7.97 0.97 -18.96
C ASP A 48 7.51 1.64 -17.63
N ASN A 49 8.32 2.53 -17.09
CA ASN A 49 7.99 3.36 -15.92
C ASN A 49 6.91 4.40 -16.22
N ASP A 50 7.03 5.09 -17.37
CA ASP A 50 6.04 6.07 -17.78
C ASP A 50 4.69 5.40 -18.05
N ARG A 51 4.69 4.18 -18.60
CA ARG A 51 3.47 3.40 -18.83
C ARG A 51 2.81 2.95 -17.53
N ALA A 52 3.59 2.47 -16.56
CA ALA A 52 3.06 2.09 -15.24
C ALA A 52 2.51 3.30 -14.48
N ALA A 53 3.17 4.46 -14.61
CA ALA A 53 2.73 5.71 -13.98
C ALA A 53 1.46 6.29 -14.66
N LEU A 54 1.34 6.15 -15.98
CA LEU A 54 0.18 6.62 -16.75
C LEU A 54 -1.07 5.74 -16.56
N SER A 55 -0.90 4.47 -16.18
CA SER A 55 -2.04 3.59 -15.86
C SER A 55 -2.74 3.95 -14.55
N LEU A 56 -2.09 4.75 -13.68
CA LEU A 56 -2.74 5.34 -12.52
C LEU A 56 -3.61 6.52 -13.00
N THR A 57 -4.89 6.28 -13.14
CA THR A 57 -5.85 7.32 -13.56
C THR A 57 -5.95 8.40 -12.47
N THR A 58 -6.01 9.67 -12.89
CA THR A 58 -6.13 10.83 -11.98
C THR A 58 -7.45 10.89 -11.21
N GLU A 59 -8.38 9.97 -11.47
CA GLU A 59 -9.70 9.90 -10.85
C GLU A 59 -9.79 8.86 -9.73
N GLN A 60 -8.75 8.02 -9.55
CA GLN A 60 -8.72 6.98 -8.54
C GLN A 60 -7.80 7.39 -7.39
N TYR A 61 -8.27 7.22 -6.15
CA TYR A 61 -7.40 7.39 -4.98
C TYR A 61 -6.29 6.33 -4.96
N LEU A 62 -5.07 6.72 -4.55
CA LEU A 62 -3.91 5.82 -4.55
C LEU A 62 -4.04 4.62 -3.61
N TRP A 63 -5.03 4.59 -2.74
CA TRP A 63 -5.33 3.46 -1.85
C TRP A 63 -6.46 2.56 -2.35
N GLU A 64 -7.03 2.81 -3.54
CA GLU A 64 -8.12 2.01 -4.09
C GLU A 64 -7.62 0.90 -5.01
N GLY A 65 -8.18 -0.29 -4.86
CA GLY A 65 -7.91 -1.44 -5.71
C GLY A 65 -6.43 -1.77 -5.83
N ALA A 66 -5.93 -1.86 -7.06
CA ALA A 66 -4.53 -2.18 -7.35
C ALA A 66 -3.58 -0.97 -7.30
N ALA A 67 -4.08 0.26 -7.06
CA ALA A 67 -3.28 1.48 -7.21
C ALA A 67 -2.06 1.52 -6.28
N MET A 68 -2.17 1.01 -5.03
CA MET A 68 -1.02 0.92 -4.13
C MET A 68 0.09 0.04 -4.72
N TYR A 69 -0.25 -1.15 -5.22
CA TYR A 69 0.74 -2.03 -5.85
C TYR A 69 1.35 -1.38 -7.09
N GLN A 70 0.53 -0.76 -7.95
CA GLN A 70 1.00 -0.09 -9.17
C GLN A 70 1.98 1.04 -8.86
N LEU A 71 1.70 1.84 -7.83
CA LEU A 71 2.60 2.90 -7.39
C LEU A 71 3.94 2.34 -6.90
N VAL A 72 3.92 1.32 -6.04
CA VAL A 72 5.17 0.72 -5.53
C VAL A 72 5.94 0.04 -6.65
N ALA A 73 5.27 -0.62 -7.59
CA ALA A 73 5.89 -1.20 -8.77
C ALA A 73 6.50 -0.13 -9.69
N ALA A 74 5.88 1.05 -9.80
CA ALA A 74 6.45 2.18 -10.53
C ALA A 74 7.74 2.68 -9.84
N PHE A 75 7.76 2.82 -8.53
CA PHE A 75 8.98 3.15 -7.78
C PHE A 75 10.05 2.06 -7.94
N ASP A 76 9.69 0.78 -7.81
CA ASP A 76 10.65 -0.34 -7.94
C ASP A 76 11.32 -0.38 -9.31
N LYS A 77 10.60 -0.03 -10.37
CA LYS A 77 11.14 0.05 -11.74
C LYS A 77 11.90 1.35 -12.00
N GLY A 78 11.44 2.48 -11.44
CA GLY A 78 12.00 3.82 -11.69
C GLY A 78 13.25 4.14 -10.89
N ILE A 79 13.43 3.49 -9.74
CA ILE A 79 14.60 3.69 -8.89
C ILE A 79 15.71 2.73 -9.31
N VAL A 80 16.91 3.25 -9.48
CA VAL A 80 18.08 2.46 -9.90
C VAL A 80 18.49 1.49 -8.80
N GLY A 81 18.53 0.20 -9.10
CA GLY A 81 18.95 -0.85 -8.16
C GLY A 81 17.84 -1.85 -7.85
N THR A 82 17.54 -2.74 -8.80
CA THR A 82 16.49 -3.77 -8.63
C THR A 82 16.99 -4.99 -7.86
N PRO A 83 16.29 -5.48 -6.85
CA PRO A 83 15.05 -4.91 -6.28
C PRO A 83 15.32 -3.63 -5.49
N THR A 84 14.38 -2.68 -5.55
CA THR A 84 14.44 -1.48 -4.72
C THR A 84 14.19 -1.86 -3.26
N MET A 85 15.04 -1.35 -2.37
CA MET A 85 14.93 -1.54 -0.94
C MET A 85 14.35 -0.27 -0.30
N PHE A 86 13.07 -0.33 0.06
CA PHE A 86 12.34 0.77 0.67
C PHE A 86 12.52 0.76 2.20
N THR A 87 12.59 1.92 2.82
CA THR A 87 12.41 2.06 4.28
C THR A 87 11.01 2.54 4.62
N GLU A 88 10.35 3.24 3.69
CA GLU A 88 9.01 3.78 3.88
C GLU A 88 8.33 3.96 2.51
N VAL A 89 7.04 3.71 2.45
CA VAL A 89 6.17 4.07 1.32
C VAL A 89 4.87 4.64 1.88
N ASP A 90 4.54 5.86 1.45
CA ASP A 90 3.34 6.58 1.87
C ASP A 90 2.40 6.82 0.70
N PHE A 91 1.11 6.58 0.94
CA PHE A 91 0.03 6.78 -0.01
C PHE A 91 -0.93 7.84 0.51
N TYR A 92 -1.09 8.91 -0.23
CA TYR A 92 -2.12 9.93 -0.06
C TYR A 92 -3.17 9.81 -1.15
N SER A 93 -4.17 10.69 -1.15
CA SER A 93 -5.29 10.59 -2.13
C SER A 93 -4.82 10.65 -3.59
N ASP A 94 -3.89 11.54 -3.92
CA ASP A 94 -3.48 11.89 -5.28
C ASP A 94 -1.95 11.98 -5.47
N TYR A 95 -1.19 11.63 -4.45
CA TYR A 95 0.26 11.58 -4.48
C TYR A 95 0.81 10.53 -3.51
N GLY A 96 2.05 10.14 -3.69
CA GLY A 96 2.74 9.21 -2.81
C GLY A 96 4.22 9.52 -2.70
N PHE A 97 4.85 8.93 -1.70
CA PHE A 97 6.29 9.01 -1.50
C PHE A 97 6.87 7.62 -1.27
N ALA A 98 8.12 7.46 -1.67
CA ALA A 98 8.94 6.34 -1.26
C ALA A 98 10.27 6.86 -0.72
N VAL A 99 10.74 6.28 0.35
CA VAL A 99 12.10 6.45 0.84
C VAL A 99 12.83 5.14 0.55
N ALA A 100 13.87 5.20 -0.28
CA ALA A 100 14.60 4.03 -0.71
C ALA A 100 16.09 4.15 -0.39
N GLN A 101 16.68 3.01 -0.13
CA GLN A 101 18.12 2.87 0.10
C GLN A 101 18.88 3.09 -1.21
N ASN A 102 19.93 3.90 -1.17
CA ASN A 102 20.84 4.01 -2.29
C ASN A 102 21.59 2.70 -2.47
N PRO A 103 21.52 2.05 -3.65
CA PRO A 103 22.11 0.72 -3.84
C PRO A 103 23.65 0.71 -3.79
N GLN A 104 24.29 1.86 -3.99
CA GLN A 104 25.75 2.01 -3.93
C GLN A 104 26.26 2.42 -2.54
N LEU A 105 25.39 3.08 -1.76
CA LEU A 105 25.70 3.63 -0.44
C LEU A 105 24.58 3.22 0.54
N PRO A 106 24.63 2.03 1.14
CA PRO A 106 23.52 1.45 1.90
C PRO A 106 23.08 2.24 3.15
N ASP A 107 23.89 3.14 3.65
CA ASP A 107 23.57 4.08 4.75
C ASP A 107 22.96 5.40 4.24
N HIS A 108 22.81 5.56 2.92
CA HIS A 108 22.20 6.72 2.29
C HIS A 108 20.78 6.38 1.87
N LEU A 109 19.88 7.30 2.15
CA LEU A 109 18.48 7.22 1.75
C LEU A 109 18.16 8.37 0.81
N ASP A 110 17.34 8.08 -0.19
CA ASP A 110 16.80 9.06 -1.12
C ASP A 110 15.27 9.00 -1.07
N ARG A 111 14.62 10.17 -1.06
CA ARG A 111 13.17 10.30 -1.12
C ARG A 111 12.73 10.54 -2.55
N TYR A 112 11.72 9.84 -2.97
CA TYR A 112 11.09 9.95 -4.29
C TYR A 112 9.62 10.33 -4.10
N GLY A 113 9.17 11.37 -4.79
CA GLY A 113 7.77 11.73 -4.89
C GLY A 113 7.14 11.11 -6.12
N TRP A 114 5.85 10.81 -6.05
CA TRP A 114 5.01 10.50 -7.21
C TRP A 114 3.80 11.41 -7.21
N ARG A 115 3.53 12.03 -8.34
CA ARG A 115 2.32 12.83 -8.54
C ARG A 115 1.94 12.83 -10.02
N VAL A 116 0.64 12.61 -10.28
CA VAL A 116 0.06 12.70 -11.63
C VAL A 116 0.86 11.90 -12.67
N GLY A 117 1.19 10.63 -12.34
CA GLY A 117 1.88 9.73 -13.26
C GLY A 117 3.40 9.95 -13.39
N GLN A 118 4.02 10.82 -12.60
CA GLN A 118 5.44 11.11 -12.68
C GLN A 118 6.15 10.83 -11.35
N ILE A 119 7.34 10.25 -11.45
CA ILE A 119 8.25 10.11 -10.31
C ILE A 119 9.22 11.29 -10.36
N ASP A 120 9.30 12.00 -9.24
CA ASP A 120 10.21 13.14 -9.07
C ASP A 120 11.67 12.67 -9.02
N ALA A 121 12.60 13.59 -9.31
CA ALA A 121 14.01 13.35 -9.07
C ALA A 121 14.27 13.07 -7.58
N PRO A 122 15.24 12.18 -7.25
CA PRO A 122 15.55 11.85 -5.88
C PRO A 122 15.99 13.06 -5.05
N GLU A 123 15.44 13.18 -3.85
CA GLU A 123 15.88 14.12 -2.83
C GLU A 123 16.76 13.38 -1.81
N PRO A 124 18.07 13.69 -1.71
CA PRO A 124 18.92 13.06 -0.71
C PRO A 124 18.40 13.36 0.71
N MET A 125 18.32 12.32 1.53
CA MET A 125 17.98 12.43 2.94
C MET A 125 19.23 12.34 3.83
N SER A 126 19.05 12.58 5.13
CA SER A 126 20.12 12.35 6.10
C SER A 126 20.53 10.89 6.12
N ASN A 127 21.84 10.63 6.25
CA ASN A 127 22.35 9.28 6.38
C ASN A 127 21.75 8.60 7.62
N ASP A 128 21.38 7.35 7.49
CA ASP A 128 20.87 6.50 8.56
C ASP A 128 21.69 5.20 8.61
N ALA A 129 22.59 5.10 9.58
CA ALA A 129 23.44 3.92 9.76
C ALA A 129 22.61 2.63 10.00
N ASP A 130 21.38 2.76 10.48
CA ASP A 130 20.46 1.65 10.73
C ASP A 130 19.57 1.33 9.53
N ALA A 131 19.66 2.09 8.44
CA ALA A 131 18.86 1.89 7.23
C ALA A 131 18.85 0.43 6.74
N PRO A 132 20.00 -0.30 6.71
CA PRO A 132 19.99 -1.70 6.28
C PRO A 132 19.08 -2.63 7.09
N SER A 133 18.76 -2.28 8.33
CA SER A 133 17.86 -3.06 9.19
C SER A 133 16.38 -2.70 9.02
N LYS A 134 16.09 -1.60 8.34
CA LYS A 134 14.74 -1.04 8.18
C LYS A 134 14.17 -1.28 6.78
N VAL A 135 14.96 -1.80 5.85
CA VAL A 135 14.53 -1.95 4.46
C VAL A 135 13.59 -3.14 4.25
N PHE A 136 12.69 -2.97 3.29
CA PHE A 136 11.82 -4.02 2.77
C PHE A 136 11.70 -3.87 1.25
N SER A 137 11.27 -4.93 0.57
CA SER A 137 11.02 -4.96 -0.86
C SER A 137 9.52 -4.96 -1.16
N ILE A 138 9.14 -4.75 -2.41
CA ILE A 138 7.75 -4.83 -2.85
C ILE A 138 7.09 -6.18 -2.51
N SER A 139 7.87 -7.27 -2.47
CA SER A 139 7.36 -8.61 -2.18
C SER A 139 7.14 -8.89 -0.69
N ASP A 140 7.54 -8.00 0.21
CA ASP A 140 7.42 -8.19 1.66
C ASP A 140 6.03 -7.77 2.20
N MET A 141 5.12 -7.32 1.34
CA MET A 141 3.74 -6.93 1.66
C MET A 141 2.75 -7.55 0.66
N ASP A 142 1.64 -8.09 1.15
CA ASP A 142 0.50 -8.44 0.31
C ASP A 142 -0.37 -7.21 0.04
N TRP A 143 -0.07 -6.53 -1.07
CA TRP A 143 -0.72 -5.28 -1.45
C TRP A 143 -2.21 -5.43 -1.76
N ALA A 144 -2.65 -6.59 -2.26
CA ALA A 144 -4.06 -6.85 -2.57
C ALA A 144 -4.87 -6.99 -1.28
N VAL A 145 -4.33 -7.72 -0.31
CA VAL A 145 -4.96 -7.86 1.01
C VAL A 145 -4.93 -6.52 1.75
N LEU A 146 -3.83 -5.77 1.69
CA LEU A 146 -3.76 -4.43 2.28
C LEU A 146 -4.84 -3.51 1.71
N ALA A 147 -5.04 -3.48 0.39
CA ALA A 147 -6.09 -2.67 -0.25
C ALA A 147 -7.48 -3.01 0.28
N THR A 148 -7.76 -4.29 0.54
CA THR A 148 -9.02 -4.74 1.14
C THR A 148 -9.21 -4.21 2.56
N VAL A 149 -8.17 -4.30 3.40
CA VAL A 149 -8.23 -3.77 4.78
C VAL A 149 -8.37 -2.25 4.78
N VAL A 150 -7.67 -1.55 3.89
CA VAL A 150 -7.79 -0.09 3.74
C VAL A 150 -9.21 0.33 3.41
N ALA A 151 -9.90 -0.37 2.50
CA ALA A 151 -11.29 -0.09 2.16
C ALA A 151 -12.27 -0.28 3.34
N GLU A 152 -11.96 -1.19 4.26
CA GLU A 152 -12.79 -1.48 5.45
C GLU A 152 -12.37 -0.67 6.69
N ALA A 153 -11.22 -0.01 6.66
CA ALA A 153 -10.61 0.65 7.82
C ALA A 153 -11.52 1.67 8.53
N PRO A 154 -12.30 2.53 7.85
CA PRO A 154 -13.20 3.47 8.53
C PRO A 154 -14.25 2.77 9.39
N GLN A 155 -14.76 1.60 8.96
CA GLN A 155 -15.72 0.82 9.69
C GLN A 155 -15.07 0.05 10.85
N LEU A 156 -13.86 -0.46 10.67
CA LEU A 156 -13.11 -1.19 11.69
C LEU A 156 -12.76 -0.31 12.90
N LEU A 157 -12.41 0.96 12.67
CA LEU A 157 -12.13 1.93 13.74
C LEU A 157 -13.38 2.55 14.36
N ASN A 158 -14.55 2.41 13.72
CA ASN A 158 -15.80 3.04 14.15
C ASN A 158 -15.66 4.56 14.41
N VAL A 159 -14.86 5.24 13.58
CA VAL A 159 -14.72 6.71 13.61
C VAL A 159 -15.93 7.33 12.93
N GLU A 160 -16.69 8.16 13.64
CA GLU A 160 -17.87 8.83 13.09
C GLU A 160 -17.47 9.74 11.92
N GLN A 161 -18.04 9.49 10.73
CA GLN A 161 -17.68 10.18 9.48
C GLN A 161 -16.17 10.15 9.21
N GLY A 162 -15.54 9.00 9.54
CA GLY A 162 -14.11 8.81 9.36
C GLY A 162 -13.73 8.74 7.89
N GLU A 163 -12.73 9.54 7.52
CA GLU A 163 -12.12 9.54 6.18
C GLU A 163 -10.69 9.06 6.27
N LEU A 164 -10.26 8.31 5.28
CA LEU A 164 -8.87 7.89 5.14
C LEU A 164 -8.00 9.11 4.82
N ILE A 165 -6.92 9.28 5.56
CA ILE A 165 -5.99 10.40 5.41
C ILE A 165 -4.75 9.97 4.63
N TYR A 166 -4.13 8.87 5.03
CA TYR A 166 -3.01 8.26 4.33
C TYR A 166 -2.75 6.84 4.84
N VAL A 167 -1.99 6.09 4.08
CA VAL A 167 -1.44 4.78 4.45
C VAL A 167 0.07 4.87 4.42
N SER A 168 0.75 4.39 5.46
CA SER A 168 2.22 4.31 5.54
C SER A 168 2.65 2.87 5.71
N VAL A 169 3.61 2.42 4.92
CA VAL A 169 4.21 1.08 5.01
C VAL A 169 5.67 1.20 5.36
N SER A 170 6.06 0.54 6.44
CA SER A 170 7.44 0.54 6.94
C SER A 170 7.70 -0.69 7.82
N ARG A 171 8.95 -0.90 8.28
CA ARG A 171 9.20 -1.88 9.34
C ARG A 171 8.87 -1.31 10.73
N ASP A 172 8.23 -2.12 11.57
CA ASP A 172 8.09 -1.81 12.99
C ASP A 172 9.37 -2.24 13.74
N VAL A 173 10.30 -1.30 13.85
CA VAL A 173 11.60 -1.51 14.51
C VAL A 173 11.50 -1.75 16.03
N PHE A 174 10.33 -1.54 16.63
CA PHE A 174 10.08 -1.77 18.04
C PHE A 174 9.45 -3.14 18.31
N ALA A 175 8.95 -3.82 17.29
CA ALA A 175 8.40 -5.16 17.38
C ALA A 175 9.50 -6.22 17.20
N GLU A 176 9.30 -7.38 17.82
CA GLU A 176 10.19 -8.52 17.63
C GLU A 176 10.24 -8.96 16.17
N GLY A 177 11.43 -9.11 15.62
CA GLY A 177 11.65 -9.51 14.23
C GLY A 177 11.50 -8.38 13.20
N ASN A 178 11.27 -7.15 13.64
CA ASN A 178 11.12 -5.97 12.75
C ASN A 178 10.17 -6.24 11.57
N PRO A 179 8.92 -6.67 11.80
CA PRO A 179 8.00 -7.02 10.71
C PRO A 179 7.68 -5.81 9.84
N VAL A 180 7.36 -6.05 8.57
CA VAL A 180 6.76 -5.02 7.72
C VAL A 180 5.31 -4.84 8.14
N VAL A 181 4.90 -3.60 8.36
CA VAL A 181 3.55 -3.24 8.77
C VAL A 181 3.03 -2.08 7.93
N ALA A 182 1.72 -2.04 7.75
CA ALA A 182 1.02 -0.86 7.23
C ALA A 182 0.28 -0.16 8.37
N ARG A 183 0.32 1.18 8.39
CA ARG A 183 -0.49 2.02 9.28
C ARG A 183 -1.46 2.83 8.45
N ILE A 184 -2.75 2.64 8.73
CA ILE A 184 -3.87 3.22 8.01
C ILE A 184 -4.47 4.29 8.90
N TYR A 185 -4.28 5.56 8.55
CA TYR A 185 -4.71 6.70 9.36
C TYR A 185 -6.07 7.23 8.92
N ILE A 186 -6.98 7.35 9.87
CA ILE A 186 -8.36 7.80 9.66
C ILE A 186 -8.65 8.98 10.56
N SER A 187 -9.32 9.99 10.03
CA SER A 187 -9.77 11.15 10.78
C SER A 187 -11.24 11.44 10.51
N GLY A 188 -11.94 11.81 11.57
CA GLY A 188 -13.31 12.31 11.53
C GLY A 188 -13.41 13.64 12.27
N PRO A 189 -14.61 14.24 12.32
CA PRO A 189 -14.82 15.56 12.91
C PRO A 189 -14.52 15.64 14.42
N ARG A 190 -14.57 14.51 15.12
CA ARG A 190 -14.47 14.45 16.59
C ARG A 190 -13.40 13.49 17.11
N SER A 191 -12.91 12.59 16.26
CA SER A 191 -11.92 11.59 16.63
C SER A 191 -11.07 11.23 15.44
N SER A 192 -9.89 10.72 15.71
CA SER A 192 -8.99 10.15 14.73
C SER A 192 -8.35 8.91 15.32
N GLY A 193 -7.82 8.04 14.48
CA GLY A 193 -7.11 6.85 14.92
C GLY A 193 -6.36 6.22 13.78
N TYR A 194 -5.71 5.10 14.06
CA TYR A 194 -5.07 4.30 13.02
C TYR A 194 -5.27 2.81 13.29
N ILE A 195 -5.18 2.05 12.21
CA ILE A 195 -5.08 0.59 12.22
C ILE A 195 -3.67 0.22 11.80
N GLU A 196 -3.02 -0.67 12.54
CA GLU A 196 -1.78 -1.30 12.15
C GLU A 196 -2.06 -2.71 11.66
N VAL A 197 -1.52 -3.02 10.49
CA VAL A 197 -1.79 -4.25 9.73
C VAL A 197 -0.47 -4.92 9.40
N GLY A 198 -0.37 -6.22 9.63
CA GLY A 198 0.77 -7.03 9.21
C GLY A 198 0.83 -7.20 7.69
N ALA A 199 1.96 -7.71 7.21
CA ALA A 199 2.20 -7.93 5.78
C ALA A 199 1.18 -8.88 5.12
N ASP A 200 0.52 -9.72 5.88
CA ASP A 200 -0.52 -10.67 5.47
C ASP A 200 -1.95 -10.13 5.62
N GLY A 201 -2.12 -8.86 5.99
CA GLY A 201 -3.41 -8.24 6.24
C GLY A 201 -3.97 -8.45 7.64
N THR A 202 -3.28 -9.15 8.54
CA THR A 202 -3.73 -9.32 9.92
C THR A 202 -3.74 -7.98 10.65
N VAL A 203 -4.88 -7.58 11.23
CA VAL A 203 -4.97 -6.40 12.10
C VAL A 203 -4.22 -6.69 13.40
N LEU A 204 -3.15 -5.94 13.64
CA LEU A 204 -2.27 -6.10 14.79
C LEU A 204 -2.70 -5.21 15.95
N ARG A 205 -3.13 -3.98 15.63
CA ARG A 205 -3.44 -2.97 16.63
C ARG A 205 -4.38 -1.89 16.06
N THR A 206 -5.22 -1.34 16.94
CA THR A 206 -6.03 -0.13 16.67
C THR A 206 -5.81 0.88 17.79
N SER A 207 -5.88 2.18 17.48
CA SER A 207 -5.74 3.25 18.47
C SER A 207 -6.69 4.41 18.20
#